data_43fe6df82adf0996128f36f932c38844
#
_entry.id   43fe6df82adf0996128f36f932c38844
#
_cell.length_a   1.000
_cell.length_b   1.000
_cell.length_c   1.000
_cell.angle_alpha   90.00
_cell.angle_beta   90.00
_cell.angle_gamma   90.00
#
_symmetry.space_group_name_H-M   'P 1'
#
loop_
_entity.id
_entity.type
_entity.pdbx_description
1 polymer ?
#
loop_
_entity_poly.entity_id
_entity_poly.type
_entity_poly.pdbx_seq_one_letter_code
_entity_poly.pdbx_strand_id
1 'polypeptide(L)'
;MVFLKVNGLSSRYSSSKGPVYAVDDVDFTLEDGESIGIAGESACGKSTLGLSIIRMLSGGKTQGDISFEGESILDISESDFDNKYRWKKISMIFQGAMNSLDPVFTIKEQFVEILKQHHFDGDFDKVILDAITSVSLNEPVLKKYPHELSGGMKQRV
;
A
#
# COMPACT_ATOMS: atom_id res chain seq x y z
N MET A 1 -10.04 20.25 0.64
CA MET A 1 -10.21 19.69 -0.74
C MET A 1 -10.36 18.17 -0.60
N VAL A 2 -11.34 17.57 -1.29
CA VAL A 2 -11.52 16.11 -1.25
C VAL A 2 -10.30 15.46 -1.89
N PHE A 3 -9.60 14.64 -1.11
CA PHE A 3 -8.37 13.97 -1.51
C PHE A 3 -8.67 12.57 -2.06
N LEU A 4 -9.51 11.80 -1.36
CA LEU A 4 -10.00 10.51 -1.81
C LEU A 4 -11.51 10.46 -1.65
N LYS A 5 -12.22 10.03 -2.69
CA LYS A 5 -13.65 9.77 -2.64
C LYS A 5 -13.92 8.36 -3.13
N VAL A 6 -14.65 7.61 -2.32
CA VAL A 6 -15.16 6.28 -2.66
C VAL A 6 -16.67 6.38 -2.72
N ASN A 7 -17.28 5.85 -3.78
CA ASN A 7 -18.71 5.98 -4.03
C ASN A 7 -19.28 4.65 -4.57
N GLY A 8 -20.23 4.08 -3.84
CA GLY A 8 -20.89 2.83 -4.19
C GLY A 8 -19.93 1.64 -4.36
N LEU A 9 -18.82 1.63 -3.61
CA LEU A 9 -17.77 0.62 -3.80
C LEU A 9 -18.24 -0.75 -3.32
N SER A 10 -18.25 -1.71 -4.24
CA SER A 10 -18.54 -3.11 -3.94
C SER A 10 -17.43 -4.01 -4.48
N SER A 11 -16.97 -4.95 -3.64
CA SER A 11 -15.94 -5.91 -4.01
C SER A 11 -16.38 -7.32 -3.67
N ARG A 12 -16.30 -8.22 -4.66
CA ARG A 12 -16.79 -9.59 -4.57
C ARG A 12 -15.78 -10.61 -5.05
N TYR A 13 -15.81 -11.78 -4.46
CA TYR A 13 -15.10 -12.97 -4.87
C TYR A 13 -16.07 -13.99 -5.49
N SER A 14 -15.59 -14.74 -6.46
CA SER A 14 -16.34 -15.87 -7.01
C SER A 14 -16.18 -17.10 -6.12
N SER A 15 -17.28 -17.75 -5.76
CA SER A 15 -17.26 -19.04 -5.07
C SER A 15 -18.13 -20.07 -5.77
N SER A 16 -18.00 -21.33 -5.41
CA SER A 16 -18.83 -22.44 -5.94
C SER A 16 -20.32 -22.28 -5.59
N LYS A 17 -20.64 -21.45 -4.58
CA LYS A 17 -22.01 -21.18 -4.13
C LYS A 17 -22.55 -19.83 -4.63
N GLY A 18 -21.82 -19.15 -5.51
CA GLY A 18 -22.15 -17.82 -6.02
C GLY A 18 -21.19 -16.74 -5.53
N PRO A 19 -21.42 -15.47 -5.92
CA PRO A 19 -20.58 -14.36 -5.51
C PRO A 19 -20.68 -14.08 -4.00
N VAL A 20 -19.52 -13.82 -3.39
CA VAL A 20 -19.43 -13.39 -1.98
C VAL A 20 -18.99 -11.93 -1.97
N TYR A 21 -19.84 -11.06 -1.49
CA TYR A 21 -19.55 -9.63 -1.32
C TYR A 21 -18.77 -9.43 -0.03
N ALA A 22 -17.52 -9.03 -0.15
CA ALA A 22 -16.65 -8.70 0.99
C ALA A 22 -16.70 -7.20 1.33
N VAL A 23 -17.02 -6.38 0.33
CA VAL A 23 -17.36 -4.97 0.46
C VAL A 23 -18.64 -4.77 -0.32
N ASP A 24 -19.61 -4.08 0.24
CA ASP A 24 -20.92 -3.90 -0.39
C ASP A 24 -21.42 -2.47 -0.16
N ASP A 25 -21.53 -1.73 -1.27
CA ASP A 25 -22.07 -0.37 -1.36
C ASP A 25 -21.46 0.62 -0.34
N VAL A 26 -20.15 0.74 -0.33
CA VAL A 26 -19.42 1.58 0.64
C VAL A 26 -19.13 2.95 0.05
N ASP A 27 -19.51 3.98 0.81
CA ASP A 27 -19.27 5.39 0.51
C ASP A 27 -18.46 6.05 1.62
N PHE A 28 -17.42 6.79 1.26
CA PHE A 28 -16.75 7.73 2.15
C PHE A 28 -15.91 8.74 1.38
N THR A 29 -15.56 9.81 2.07
CA THR A 29 -14.62 10.83 1.56
C THR A 29 -13.53 11.06 2.60
N LEU A 30 -12.33 11.37 2.09
CA LEU A 30 -11.18 11.77 2.88
C LEU A 30 -10.70 13.13 2.37
N GLU A 31 -10.64 14.11 3.23
CA GLU A 31 -10.10 15.42 2.92
C GLU A 31 -8.56 15.42 3.03
N ASP A 32 -7.93 16.41 2.42
CA ASP A 32 -6.48 16.58 2.53
C ASP A 32 -6.05 16.81 4.00
N GLY A 33 -5.04 16.06 4.45
CA GLY A 33 -4.57 16.07 5.84
C GLY A 33 -5.47 15.32 6.84
N GLU A 34 -6.58 14.74 6.41
CA GLU A 34 -7.48 13.96 7.27
C GLU A 34 -7.00 12.51 7.44
N SER A 35 -7.39 11.89 8.55
CA SER A 35 -7.20 10.47 8.79
C SER A 35 -8.54 9.80 9.07
N ILE A 36 -8.79 8.66 8.43
CA ILE A 36 -10.00 7.86 8.64
C ILE A 36 -9.67 6.53 9.30
N GLY A 37 -10.43 6.16 10.34
CA GLY A 37 -10.32 4.87 11.02
C GLY A 37 -11.41 3.91 10.56
N ILE A 38 -11.03 2.70 10.12
CA ILE A 38 -11.97 1.65 9.73
C ILE A 38 -11.90 0.54 10.76
N ALA A 39 -12.97 0.41 11.56
CA ALA A 39 -13.10 -0.60 12.61
C ALA A 39 -14.15 -1.66 12.23
N GLY A 40 -14.02 -2.84 12.80
CA GLY A 40 -14.95 -3.94 12.59
C GLY A 40 -14.34 -5.30 12.96
N GLU A 41 -15.14 -6.33 13.00
CA GLU A 41 -14.72 -7.70 13.33
C GLU A 41 -13.72 -8.28 12.31
N SER A 42 -13.10 -9.40 12.67
CA SER A 42 -12.26 -10.15 11.71
C SER A 42 -13.11 -10.61 10.53
N ALA A 43 -12.51 -10.58 9.32
CA ALA A 43 -13.17 -10.97 8.07
C ALA A 43 -14.36 -10.10 7.61
N CYS A 44 -14.59 -8.91 8.19
CA CYS A 44 -15.67 -8.02 7.76
C CYS A 44 -15.36 -7.16 6.50
N GLY A 45 -14.25 -7.41 5.82
CA GLY A 45 -13.94 -6.73 4.54
C GLY A 45 -12.96 -5.55 4.61
N LYS A 46 -12.44 -5.15 5.78
CA LYS A 46 -11.49 -4.01 5.92
C LYS A 46 -10.27 -4.11 4.99
N SER A 47 -9.62 -5.27 5.00
CA SER A 47 -8.45 -5.50 4.12
C SER A 47 -8.86 -5.53 2.65
N THR A 48 -10.03 -6.09 2.32
CA THR A 48 -10.57 -6.08 0.96
C THR A 48 -10.82 -4.66 0.48
N LEU A 49 -11.37 -3.80 1.31
CA LEU A 49 -11.59 -2.39 0.99
C LEU A 49 -10.26 -1.69 0.66
N GLY A 50 -9.25 -1.83 1.52
CA GLY A 50 -7.92 -1.26 1.25
C GLY A 50 -7.29 -1.79 -0.04
N LEU A 51 -7.33 -3.12 -0.27
CA LEU A 51 -6.83 -3.75 -1.49
C LEU A 51 -7.59 -3.31 -2.75
N SER A 52 -8.89 -3.02 -2.64
CA SER A 52 -9.70 -2.51 -3.75
C SER A 52 -9.28 -1.09 -4.13
N ILE A 53 -9.02 -0.23 -3.14
CA ILE A 53 -8.57 1.16 -3.37
C ILE A 53 -7.24 1.20 -4.09
N ILE A 54 -6.28 0.35 -3.71
CA ILE A 54 -4.97 0.28 -4.36
C ILE A 54 -4.94 -0.66 -5.58
N ARG A 55 -6.10 -1.18 -6.00
CA ARG A 55 -6.27 -2.08 -7.15
C ARG A 55 -5.40 -3.35 -7.08
N MET A 56 -5.24 -3.91 -5.89
CA MET A 56 -4.48 -5.15 -5.65
C MET A 56 -5.37 -6.31 -5.19
N LEU A 57 -6.67 -6.25 -5.47
CA LEU A 57 -7.61 -7.32 -5.13
C LEU A 57 -7.41 -8.53 -6.05
N SER A 58 -6.68 -9.54 -5.59
CA SER A 58 -6.45 -10.78 -6.35
C SER A 58 -7.67 -11.70 -6.33
N GLY A 59 -8.10 -12.17 -7.50
CA GLY A 59 -9.23 -13.12 -7.64
C GLY A 59 -10.61 -12.51 -7.35
N GLY A 60 -10.69 -11.23 -7.09
CA GLY A 60 -11.94 -10.48 -6.88
C GLY A 60 -12.28 -9.54 -8.02
N LYS A 61 -13.48 -8.99 -7.98
CA LYS A 61 -13.94 -7.91 -8.86
C LYS A 61 -14.42 -6.75 -8.02
N THR A 62 -14.00 -5.55 -8.39
CA THR A 62 -14.41 -4.29 -7.76
C THR A 62 -15.32 -3.52 -8.72
N GLN A 63 -16.36 -2.89 -8.20
CA GLN A 63 -17.33 -2.04 -8.91
C GLN A 63 -17.59 -0.79 -8.06
N GLY A 64 -18.09 0.27 -8.66
CA GLY A 64 -18.31 1.58 -8.03
C GLY A 64 -17.38 2.61 -8.62
N ASP A 65 -17.10 3.68 -7.89
CA ASP A 65 -16.14 4.70 -8.29
C ASP A 65 -15.16 5.02 -7.16
N ILE A 66 -13.91 5.19 -7.53
CA ILE A 66 -12.85 5.68 -6.66
C ILE A 66 -12.19 6.85 -7.37
N SER A 67 -12.27 8.03 -6.79
CA SER A 67 -11.58 9.21 -7.31
C SER A 67 -10.53 9.71 -6.31
N PHE A 68 -9.36 10.02 -6.83
CA PHE A 68 -8.21 10.53 -6.11
C PHE A 68 -7.85 11.90 -6.68
N GLU A 69 -7.83 12.93 -5.84
CA GLU A 69 -7.63 14.34 -6.25
C GLU A 69 -8.57 14.75 -7.41
N GLY A 70 -9.79 14.20 -7.44
CA GLY A 70 -10.81 14.49 -8.45
C GLY A 70 -10.71 13.68 -9.74
N GLU A 71 -9.68 12.84 -9.90
CA GLU A 71 -9.54 11.93 -11.05
C GLU A 71 -10.04 10.53 -10.69
N SER A 72 -10.90 9.91 -11.52
CA SER A 72 -11.29 8.50 -11.34
C SER A 72 -10.10 7.60 -11.57
N ILE A 73 -9.84 6.70 -10.60
CA ILE A 73 -8.68 5.81 -10.63
C ILE A 73 -9.05 4.33 -10.79
N LEU A 74 -10.34 3.99 -10.77
CA LEU A 74 -10.79 2.60 -10.88
C LEU A 74 -10.74 2.09 -12.32
N ASP A 75 -11.13 2.93 -13.29
CA ASP A 75 -11.32 2.54 -14.69
C ASP A 75 -10.14 2.89 -15.62
N ILE A 76 -9.09 3.53 -15.11
CA ILE A 76 -7.88 3.81 -15.91
C ILE A 76 -7.10 2.53 -16.18
N SER A 77 -6.22 2.55 -17.20
CA SER A 77 -5.36 1.40 -17.50
C SER A 77 -4.47 1.03 -16.30
N GLU A 78 -4.08 -0.24 -16.17
CA GLU A 78 -3.16 -0.67 -15.10
C GLU A 78 -1.82 0.06 -15.21
N SER A 79 -1.33 0.24 -16.44
CA SER A 79 -0.09 0.99 -16.70
C SER A 79 -0.18 2.46 -16.24
N ASP A 80 -1.33 3.12 -16.46
CA ASP A 80 -1.51 4.51 -16.00
C ASP A 80 -1.60 4.57 -14.47
N PHE A 81 -2.28 3.61 -13.86
CA PHE A 81 -2.36 3.53 -12.40
C PHE A 81 -0.99 3.32 -11.77
N ASP A 82 -0.17 2.39 -12.29
CA ASP A 82 1.19 2.14 -11.82
C ASP A 82 2.09 3.35 -12.00
N ASN A 83 2.01 4.01 -13.14
CA ASN A 83 2.86 5.14 -13.45
C ASN A 83 2.51 6.41 -12.68
N LYS A 84 1.22 6.64 -12.35
CA LYS A 84 0.78 7.89 -11.71
C LYS A 84 0.53 7.76 -10.22
N TYR A 85 0.02 6.62 -9.75
CA TYR A 85 -0.55 6.50 -8.39
C TYR A 85 0.18 5.49 -7.52
N ARG A 86 0.35 4.23 -7.97
CA ARG A 86 0.90 3.15 -7.14
C ARG A 86 2.33 3.47 -6.71
N TRP A 87 2.57 3.45 -5.41
CA TRP A 87 3.85 3.79 -4.75
C TRP A 87 4.34 5.24 -4.95
N LYS A 88 3.61 6.07 -5.68
CA LYS A 88 3.95 7.48 -5.87
C LYS A 88 3.04 8.41 -5.07
N LYS A 89 1.74 8.15 -5.12
CA LYS A 89 0.69 8.91 -4.44
C LYS A 89 -0.10 8.05 -3.45
N ILE A 90 -0.22 6.75 -3.73
CA ILE A 90 -0.96 5.80 -2.92
C ILE A 90 -0.04 4.62 -2.61
N SER A 91 0.12 4.31 -1.33
CA SER A 91 0.87 3.14 -0.85
C SER A 91 0.09 2.41 0.24
N MET A 92 0.49 1.19 0.55
CA MET A 92 -0.13 0.39 1.59
C MET A 92 0.93 -0.32 2.42
N ILE A 93 0.78 -0.26 3.74
CA ILE A 93 1.56 -1.09 4.67
C ILE A 93 0.70 -2.31 4.99
N PHE A 94 1.19 -3.50 4.61
CA PHE A 94 0.46 -4.75 4.81
C PHE A 94 0.62 -5.28 6.24
N GLN A 95 -0.40 -5.97 6.73
CA GLN A 95 -0.26 -6.75 7.95
C GLN A 95 0.80 -7.86 7.74
N GLY A 96 1.76 -7.96 8.65
CA GLY A 96 2.85 -8.94 8.53
C GLY A 96 3.96 -8.53 7.57
N ALA A 97 4.15 -7.23 7.32
CA ALA A 97 5.20 -6.67 6.45
C ALA A 97 6.63 -7.17 6.77
N MET A 98 6.88 -7.68 7.98
CA MET A 98 8.17 -8.29 8.35
C MET A 98 8.63 -9.43 7.43
N ASN A 99 7.69 -10.09 6.73
CA ASN A 99 7.98 -11.20 5.82
C ASN A 99 8.21 -10.73 4.37
N SER A 100 8.06 -9.44 4.10
CA SER A 100 8.29 -8.86 2.76
C SER A 100 9.76 -8.58 2.47
N LEU A 101 10.61 -8.57 3.50
CA LEU A 101 12.05 -8.37 3.33
C LEU A 101 12.71 -9.62 2.74
N ASP A 102 13.44 -9.46 1.65
CA ASP A 102 14.21 -10.54 1.04
C ASP A 102 15.42 -10.91 1.91
N PRO A 103 15.54 -12.18 2.37
CA PRO A 103 16.58 -12.57 3.31
C PRO A 103 18.00 -12.58 2.73
N VAL A 104 18.17 -12.55 1.40
CA VAL A 104 19.47 -12.62 0.74
C VAL A 104 20.08 -11.29 0.39
N PHE A 105 19.32 -10.19 0.54
CA PHE A 105 19.80 -8.84 0.32
C PHE A 105 19.91 -8.05 1.63
N THR A 106 20.88 -7.16 1.70
CA THR A 106 20.97 -6.20 2.81
C THR A 106 19.81 -5.21 2.76
N ILE A 107 19.51 -4.58 3.88
CA ILE A 107 18.46 -3.55 3.93
C ILE A 107 18.73 -2.43 2.92
N LYS A 108 19.99 -1.97 2.79
CA LYS A 108 20.35 -0.94 1.82
C LYS A 108 20.07 -1.37 0.38
N GLU A 109 20.42 -2.59 0.01
CA GLU A 109 20.20 -3.10 -1.35
C GLU A 109 18.74 -3.13 -1.72
N GLN A 110 17.84 -3.50 -0.79
CA GLN A 110 16.40 -3.51 -1.01
C GLN A 110 15.85 -2.09 -1.21
N PHE A 111 16.30 -1.09 -0.43
CA PHE A 111 15.96 0.31 -0.68
C PHE A 111 16.43 0.79 -2.06
N VAL A 112 17.68 0.48 -2.42
CA VAL A 112 18.27 0.86 -3.72
C VAL A 112 17.47 0.25 -4.88
N GLU A 113 17.02 -1.00 -4.74
CA GLU A 113 16.20 -1.66 -5.75
C GLU A 113 14.89 -0.92 -5.98
N ILE A 114 14.17 -0.57 -4.90
CA ILE A 114 12.91 0.18 -4.95
C ILE A 114 13.13 1.56 -5.61
N LEU A 115 14.17 2.30 -5.20
CA LEU A 115 14.45 3.61 -5.77
C LEU A 115 14.77 3.54 -7.27
N LYS A 116 15.51 2.51 -7.71
CA LYS A 116 15.75 2.26 -9.13
C LYS A 116 14.49 1.90 -9.90
N GLN A 117 13.64 1.03 -9.34
CA GLN A 117 12.38 0.61 -9.93
C GLN A 117 11.45 1.82 -10.17
N HIS A 118 11.47 2.79 -9.27
CA HIS A 118 10.68 4.00 -9.37
C HIS A 118 11.38 5.16 -10.08
N HIS A 119 12.53 4.91 -10.71
CA HIS A 119 13.29 5.93 -11.46
C HIS A 119 13.59 7.17 -10.61
N PHE A 120 13.90 6.98 -9.33
CA PHE A 120 14.24 8.08 -8.44
C PHE A 120 15.53 8.77 -8.93
N ASP A 121 15.43 10.08 -9.17
CA ASP A 121 16.54 10.92 -9.64
C ASP A 121 17.01 11.82 -8.48
N GLY A 122 17.81 11.27 -7.59
CA GLY A 122 18.31 11.99 -6.42
C GLY A 122 19.41 11.22 -5.70
N ASP A 123 19.87 11.77 -4.57
CA ASP A 123 20.85 11.13 -3.70
C ASP A 123 20.21 9.95 -2.94
N PHE A 124 20.53 8.73 -3.37
CA PHE A 124 20.02 7.50 -2.77
C PHE A 124 20.44 7.36 -1.32
N ASP A 125 21.70 7.65 -1.00
CA ASP A 125 22.23 7.48 0.35
C ASP A 125 21.53 8.43 1.32
N LYS A 126 21.28 9.65 0.91
CA LYS A 126 20.57 10.64 1.71
C LYS A 126 19.13 10.22 1.96
N VAL A 127 18.36 9.88 0.91
CA VAL A 127 16.94 9.54 1.09
C VAL A 127 16.75 8.27 1.91
N ILE A 128 17.64 7.28 1.73
CA ILE A 128 17.62 6.04 2.53
C ILE A 128 17.93 6.33 3.99
N LEU A 129 18.95 7.16 4.26
CA LEU A 129 19.31 7.53 5.62
C LEU A 129 18.18 8.32 6.31
N ASP A 130 17.56 9.26 5.60
CA ASP A 130 16.42 10.03 6.10
C ASP A 130 15.24 9.10 6.42
N ALA A 131 14.94 8.14 5.54
CA ALA A 131 13.86 7.18 5.71
C ALA A 131 14.05 6.33 6.98
N ILE A 132 15.21 5.70 7.18
CA ILE A 132 15.46 4.86 8.37
C ILE A 132 15.52 5.68 9.64
N THR A 133 16.03 6.91 9.57
CA THR A 133 16.10 7.82 10.73
C THR A 133 14.70 8.25 11.17
N SER A 134 13.78 8.48 10.24
CA SER A 134 12.39 8.85 10.54
C SER A 134 11.64 7.80 11.38
N VAL A 135 12.05 6.54 11.26
CA VAL A 135 11.53 5.41 12.06
C VAL A 135 12.44 5.04 13.24
N SER A 136 13.34 5.95 13.64
CA SER A 136 14.26 5.78 14.79
C SER A 136 15.19 4.55 14.64
N LEU A 137 15.68 4.31 13.43
CA LEU A 137 16.75 3.36 13.15
C LEU A 137 18.04 4.11 12.80
N ASN A 138 19.18 3.46 13.02
CA ASN A 138 20.51 4.03 12.79
C ASN A 138 21.15 3.45 11.51
N GLU A 139 22.04 4.23 10.90
CA GLU A 139 22.75 3.86 9.67
C GLU A 139 23.33 2.43 9.64
N PRO A 140 23.94 1.88 10.70
CA PRO A 140 24.47 0.50 10.69
C PRO A 140 23.44 -0.57 10.31
N VAL A 141 22.14 -0.29 10.45
CA VAL A 141 21.05 -1.21 10.07
C VAL A 141 21.06 -1.47 8.55
N LEU A 142 21.47 -0.49 7.75
CA LEU A 142 21.50 -0.59 6.30
C LEU A 142 22.42 -1.69 5.78
N LYS A 143 23.47 -2.03 6.54
CA LYS A 143 24.45 -3.07 6.18
C LYS A 143 24.04 -4.47 6.65
N LYS A 144 22.93 -4.58 7.39
CA LYS A 144 22.43 -5.84 7.92
C LYS A 144 21.50 -6.54 6.95
N TYR A 145 21.45 -7.86 7.08
CA TYR A 145 20.43 -8.70 6.46
C TYR A 145 19.19 -8.77 7.34
N PRO A 146 18.02 -9.08 6.78
CA PRO A 146 16.78 -9.19 7.56
C PRO A 146 16.87 -10.12 8.77
N HIS A 147 17.59 -11.25 8.66
CA HIS A 147 17.74 -12.19 9.77
C HIS A 147 18.57 -11.66 10.95
N GLU A 148 19.36 -10.59 10.74
CA GLU A 148 20.15 -9.93 11.79
C GLU A 148 19.38 -8.84 12.54
N LEU A 149 18.12 -8.58 12.12
CA LEU A 149 17.25 -7.58 12.72
C LEU A 149 16.31 -8.22 13.75
N SER A 150 16.06 -7.51 14.85
CA SER A 150 14.98 -7.88 15.76
C SER A 150 13.60 -7.71 15.09
N GLY A 151 12.56 -8.37 15.63
CA GLY A 151 11.21 -8.23 15.11
C GLY A 151 10.74 -6.77 15.03
N GLY A 152 10.99 -5.98 16.09
CA GLY A 152 10.64 -4.56 16.09
C GLY A 152 11.45 -3.71 15.12
N MET A 153 12.68 -4.10 14.77
CA MET A 153 13.46 -3.44 13.72
C MET A 153 12.91 -3.79 12.33
N LYS A 154 12.56 -5.07 12.09
CA LYS A 154 11.93 -5.49 10.82
C LYS A 154 10.60 -4.79 10.55
N GLN A 155 9.82 -4.48 11.60
CA GLN A 155 8.57 -3.74 11.45
C GLN A 155 8.77 -2.28 11.08
N ARG A 156 9.93 -1.71 11.45
CA ARG A 156 10.23 -0.30 11.19
C ARG A 156 10.95 -0.07 9.87
N VAL A 157 11.65 -1.08 9.35
CA VAL A 157 12.24 -1.07 8.00
C VAL A 157 11.16 -1.27 6.95
#